data_11f2f0f1b3e855d7b957e06cfda49a36
#
_entry.id   11f2f0f1b3e855d7b957e06cfda49a36
#
_cell.length_a   1.000
_cell.length_b   1.000
_cell.length_c   1.000
_cell.angle_alpha   90.00
_cell.angle_beta   90.00
_cell.angle_gamma   90.00
#
_symmetry.space_group_name_H-M   'P 1'
#
loop_
_entity.id
_entity.type
_entity.pdbx_description
1 polymer ?
#
loop_
_entity_poly.entity_id
_entity_poly.type
_entity_poly.pdbx_seq_one_letter_code
_entity_poly.pdbx_strand_id
1 'polypeptide(L)'
;YDRLAQMGCTIHTIVGNHTAYYKNTNEVNAVDLLLREYDNVKVYSEATDIKLDKLNILLLPWINSENQEQTMKVIDKSKSPCVMGHLECKGFEMNPGFIMDHGTDVKTFDKFERVYSGHYHTRSNNGKVYYLGNPYEMYWNDVGDTRGFHIFDTDTMEHTPINNPYKIFYNLYYED
;
A
#
# COMPACT_ATOMS: atom_id res chain seq x y z
N TYR A 1 2.73 -16.57 6.97
CA TYR A 1 2.38 -17.03 5.61
C TYR A 1 1.80 -18.44 5.62
N ASP A 2 2.34 -19.40 6.38
CA ASP A 2 1.86 -20.78 6.46
C ASP A 2 0.37 -20.93 6.75
N ARG A 3 -0.15 -20.14 7.71
CA ARG A 3 -1.60 -20.16 8.03
C ARG A 3 -2.47 -19.72 6.86
N LEU A 4 -2.03 -18.70 6.11
CA LEU A 4 -2.75 -18.21 4.93
C LEU A 4 -2.68 -19.23 3.79
N ALA A 5 -1.54 -19.91 3.63
CA ALA A 5 -1.40 -21.00 2.67
C ALA A 5 -2.35 -22.16 3.00
N GLN A 6 -2.42 -22.59 4.28
CA GLN A 6 -3.35 -23.61 4.74
C GLN A 6 -4.83 -23.26 4.54
N MET A 7 -5.16 -21.97 4.54
CA MET A 7 -6.52 -21.48 4.25
C MET A 7 -6.80 -21.38 2.75
N GLY A 8 -5.86 -21.74 1.88
CA GLY A 8 -5.99 -21.64 0.42
C GLY A 8 -5.91 -20.20 -0.12
N CYS A 9 -5.40 -19.26 0.68
CA CYS A 9 -5.28 -17.87 0.26
C CYS A 9 -4.09 -17.68 -0.68
N THR A 10 -4.29 -16.97 -1.78
CA THR A 10 -3.20 -16.43 -2.60
C THR A 10 -2.84 -15.04 -2.09
N ILE A 11 -1.56 -14.80 -1.88
CA ILE A 11 -1.03 -13.53 -1.37
C ILE A 11 -0.37 -12.79 -2.54
N HIS A 12 -0.88 -11.60 -2.84
CA HIS A 12 -0.25 -10.67 -3.77
C HIS A 12 0.46 -9.58 -2.97
N THR A 13 1.76 -9.45 -3.14
CA THR A 13 2.55 -8.47 -2.40
C THR A 13 3.39 -7.62 -3.34
N ILE A 14 3.37 -6.32 -3.13
CA ILE A 14 4.18 -5.34 -3.87
C ILE A 14 5.39 -4.93 -3.04
N VAL A 15 6.49 -4.61 -3.71
CA VAL A 15 7.70 -4.11 -3.06
C VAL A 15 7.47 -2.66 -2.60
N GLY A 16 7.74 -2.38 -1.33
CA GLY A 16 7.74 -1.05 -0.75
C GLY A 16 9.17 -0.52 -0.52
N ASN A 17 9.30 0.78 -0.25
CA ASN A 17 10.60 1.44 -0.04
C ASN A 17 11.41 0.85 1.13
N HIS A 18 10.75 0.28 2.14
CA HIS A 18 11.41 -0.35 3.30
C HIS A 18 11.81 -1.81 3.04
N THR A 19 11.28 -2.44 2.00
CA THR A 19 11.62 -3.82 1.61
C THR A 19 12.65 -3.87 0.49
N ALA A 20 12.82 -2.80 -0.28
CA ALA A 20 13.89 -2.64 -1.24
C ALA A 20 15.24 -2.42 -0.53
N TYR A 21 16.27 -3.13 -0.95
CA TYR A 21 17.61 -3.01 -0.35
C TYR A 21 18.29 -1.70 -0.77
N TYR A 22 18.21 -1.34 -2.05
CA TYR A 22 18.75 -0.10 -2.59
C TYR A 22 17.65 0.95 -2.74
N LYS A 23 18.01 2.23 -2.56
CA LYS A 23 17.04 3.35 -2.66
C LYS A 23 16.63 3.72 -4.08
N ASN A 24 17.22 3.13 -5.09
CA ASN A 24 17.01 3.47 -6.47
C ASN A 24 16.44 2.34 -7.33
N THR A 25 16.27 1.12 -6.77
CA THR A 25 15.78 -0.05 -7.51
C THR A 25 14.98 -1.00 -6.61
N ASN A 26 14.06 -1.75 -7.20
CA ASN A 26 13.30 -2.81 -6.54
C ASN A 26 13.86 -4.22 -6.83
N GLU A 27 14.95 -4.36 -7.60
CA GLU A 27 15.48 -5.66 -8.01
C GLU A 27 15.87 -6.56 -6.84
N VAL A 28 16.55 -6.00 -5.84
CA VAL A 28 16.92 -6.72 -4.63
C VAL A 28 16.02 -6.27 -3.51
N ASN A 29 15.12 -7.14 -3.09
CA ASN A 29 14.15 -6.83 -2.05
C ASN A 29 13.92 -8.02 -1.11
N ALA A 30 13.63 -7.71 0.15
CA ALA A 30 13.41 -8.71 1.19
C ALA A 30 12.17 -9.58 0.93
N VAL A 31 11.15 -9.03 0.27
CA VAL A 31 9.90 -9.76 0.01
C VAL A 31 10.15 -10.95 -0.91
N ASP A 32 10.83 -10.72 -2.04
CA ASP A 32 11.17 -11.79 -2.97
C ASP A 32 12.14 -12.81 -2.34
N LEU A 33 13.17 -12.30 -1.65
CA LEU A 33 14.18 -13.17 -1.04
C LEU A 33 13.62 -14.09 0.05
N LEU A 34 12.68 -13.60 0.86
CA LEU A 34 12.13 -14.34 2.00
C LEU A 34 10.89 -15.16 1.65
N LEU A 35 10.13 -14.79 0.62
CA LEU A 35 8.83 -15.38 0.35
C LEU A 35 8.78 -16.20 -0.93
N ARG A 36 9.86 -16.29 -1.70
CA ARG A 36 9.92 -17.08 -2.94
C ARG A 36 9.70 -18.58 -2.76
N GLU A 37 9.87 -19.09 -1.54
CA GLU A 37 9.63 -20.50 -1.21
C GLU A 37 8.14 -20.85 -1.04
N TYR A 38 7.27 -19.84 -0.96
CA TYR A 38 5.84 -20.04 -0.81
C TYR A 38 5.12 -20.00 -2.15
N ASP A 39 4.57 -21.11 -2.59
CA ASP A 39 3.85 -21.22 -3.86
C ASP A 39 2.60 -20.35 -3.95
N ASN A 40 2.01 -20.01 -2.80
CA ASN A 40 0.83 -19.14 -2.69
C ASN A 40 1.16 -17.66 -2.61
N VAL A 41 2.43 -17.24 -2.65
CA VAL A 41 2.86 -15.84 -2.62
C VAL A 41 3.33 -15.39 -4.00
N LYS A 42 2.80 -14.28 -4.47
CA LYS A 42 3.19 -13.61 -5.72
C LYS A 42 3.78 -12.26 -5.38
N VAL A 43 5.04 -12.04 -5.72
CA VAL A 43 5.78 -10.78 -5.48
C VAL A 43 5.82 -9.95 -6.75
N TYR A 44 5.55 -8.66 -6.63
CA TYR A 44 5.58 -7.70 -7.72
C TYR A 44 6.60 -6.61 -7.42
N SER A 45 7.68 -6.61 -8.18
CA SER A 45 8.75 -5.60 -8.12
C SER A 45 8.53 -4.47 -9.13
N GLU A 46 7.68 -4.71 -10.13
CA GLU A 46 7.37 -3.79 -11.22
C GLU A 46 5.87 -3.55 -11.34
N ALA A 47 5.50 -2.43 -11.98
CA ALA A 47 4.12 -2.10 -12.28
C ALA A 47 3.48 -3.19 -13.14
N THR A 48 2.40 -3.80 -12.66
CA THR A 48 1.82 -4.98 -13.28
C THR A 48 0.30 -4.96 -13.21
N ASP A 49 -0.38 -5.09 -14.36
CA ASP A 49 -1.81 -5.35 -14.38
C ASP A 49 -2.09 -6.82 -14.04
N ILE A 50 -2.94 -7.04 -13.05
CA ILE A 50 -3.41 -8.38 -12.66
C ILE A 50 -4.92 -8.46 -12.76
N LYS A 51 -5.45 -9.67 -12.70
CA LYS A 51 -6.89 -9.91 -12.60
C LYS A 51 -7.18 -10.69 -11.33
N LEU A 52 -8.01 -10.13 -10.48
CA LEU A 52 -8.58 -10.79 -9.30
C LEU A 52 -10.09 -10.97 -9.57
N ASP A 53 -10.54 -12.20 -9.63
CA ASP A 53 -11.90 -12.56 -10.03
C ASP A 53 -12.27 -11.91 -11.39
N LYS A 54 -13.14 -10.92 -11.38
CA LYS A 54 -13.56 -10.17 -12.58
C LYS A 54 -12.88 -8.81 -12.70
N LEU A 55 -12.22 -8.33 -11.65
CA LEU A 55 -11.64 -7.01 -11.58
C LEU A 55 -10.18 -7.01 -12.06
N ASN A 56 -9.87 -6.11 -13.00
CA ASN A 56 -8.49 -5.80 -13.33
C ASN A 56 -7.96 -4.75 -12.36
N ILE A 57 -6.77 -4.99 -11.82
CA ILE A 57 -6.11 -4.11 -10.85
C ILE A 57 -4.69 -3.86 -11.34
N LEU A 58 -4.29 -2.60 -11.39
CA LEU A 58 -2.91 -2.22 -11.59
C LEU A 58 -2.18 -2.20 -10.24
N LEU A 59 -1.22 -3.11 -10.08
CA LEU A 59 -0.33 -3.12 -8.93
C LEU A 59 0.86 -2.21 -9.19
N LEU A 60 1.11 -1.27 -8.28
CA LEU A 60 2.22 -0.32 -8.35
C LEU A 60 3.12 -0.48 -7.13
N PRO A 61 4.27 -1.17 -7.25
CA PRO A 61 5.29 -1.16 -6.21
C PRO A 61 5.89 0.23 -6.05
N TRP A 62 6.77 0.41 -5.08
CA TRP A 62 7.45 1.67 -4.83
C TRP A 62 8.12 2.21 -6.11
N ILE A 63 7.77 3.45 -6.44
CA ILE A 63 8.31 4.16 -7.61
C ILE A 63 9.61 4.86 -7.18
N ASN A 64 10.69 4.53 -7.85
CA ASN A 64 12.02 5.06 -7.61
C ASN A 64 12.66 5.58 -8.91
N SER A 65 13.88 6.09 -8.83
CA SER A 65 14.54 6.74 -10.00
C SER A 65 14.77 5.80 -11.18
N GLU A 66 14.92 4.49 -10.96
CA GLU A 66 15.17 3.52 -12.02
C GLU A 66 13.89 3.12 -12.75
N ASN A 67 12.80 2.90 -12.01
CA ASN A 67 11.57 2.37 -12.58
C ASN A 67 10.54 3.45 -12.95
N GLN A 68 10.76 4.72 -12.60
CA GLN A 68 9.77 5.80 -12.74
C GLN A 68 9.28 5.95 -14.20
N GLU A 69 10.17 6.01 -15.16
CA GLU A 69 9.79 6.21 -16.57
C GLU A 69 8.94 5.05 -17.08
N GLN A 70 9.35 3.82 -16.78
CA GLN A 70 8.61 2.62 -17.18
C GLN A 70 7.26 2.52 -16.47
N THR A 71 7.22 2.82 -15.18
CA THR A 71 5.98 2.82 -14.39
C THR A 71 4.97 3.81 -14.95
N MET A 72 5.38 5.04 -15.30
CA MET A 72 4.50 6.03 -15.92
C MET A 72 3.93 5.54 -17.26
N LYS A 73 4.74 4.87 -18.10
CA LYS A 73 4.25 4.26 -19.35
C LYS A 73 3.21 3.16 -19.09
N VAL A 74 3.38 2.36 -18.04
CA VAL A 74 2.41 1.33 -17.66
C VAL A 74 1.12 1.98 -17.15
N ILE A 75 1.22 2.99 -16.29
CA ILE A 75 0.08 3.77 -15.80
C ILE A 75 -0.72 4.31 -17.00
N ASP A 76 -0.07 4.94 -17.97
CA ASP A 76 -0.74 5.52 -19.15
C ASP A 76 -1.46 4.48 -20.01
N LYS A 77 -0.91 3.28 -20.15
CA LYS A 77 -1.45 2.21 -20.99
C LYS A 77 -2.49 1.35 -20.29
N SER A 78 -2.42 1.22 -18.97
CA SER A 78 -3.34 0.37 -18.21
C SER A 78 -4.79 0.79 -18.42
N LYS A 79 -5.67 -0.21 -18.51
CA LYS A 79 -7.12 -0.05 -18.59
C LYS A 79 -7.83 -0.56 -17.33
N SER A 80 -7.08 -0.88 -16.30
CA SER A 80 -7.62 -1.28 -15.02
C SER A 80 -8.42 -0.14 -14.39
N PRO A 81 -9.60 -0.37 -13.82
CA PRO A 81 -10.34 0.68 -13.11
C PRO A 81 -9.75 0.97 -11.73
N CYS A 82 -9.02 0.03 -11.15
CA CYS A 82 -8.48 0.10 -9.80
C CYS A 82 -6.95 0.03 -9.79
N VAL A 83 -6.34 0.80 -8.89
CA VAL A 83 -4.90 0.77 -8.57
C VAL A 83 -4.72 0.35 -7.12
N MET A 84 -3.77 -0.53 -6.87
CA MET A 84 -3.26 -0.81 -5.51
C MET A 84 -1.74 -0.63 -5.51
N GLY A 85 -1.23 0.27 -4.67
CA GLY A 85 0.16 0.66 -4.76
C GLY A 85 0.85 0.98 -3.43
N HIS A 86 2.16 1.23 -3.54
CA HIS A 86 2.99 1.78 -2.47
C HIS A 86 3.46 3.17 -2.93
N LEU A 87 2.53 4.13 -2.88
CA LEU A 87 2.64 5.42 -3.55
C LEU A 87 3.01 6.53 -2.56
N GLU A 88 3.83 7.45 -3.04
CA GLU A 88 4.15 8.70 -2.35
C GLU A 88 3.47 9.84 -3.11
N CYS A 89 2.26 10.22 -2.68
CA CYS A 89 1.51 11.30 -3.30
C CYS A 89 1.55 12.56 -2.45
N LYS A 90 1.73 13.72 -3.09
CA LYS A 90 1.62 15.01 -2.41
C LYS A 90 0.20 15.33 -1.99
N GLY A 91 0.05 16.09 -0.90
CA GLY A 91 -1.24 16.56 -0.40
C GLY A 91 -1.95 15.61 0.57
N PHE A 92 -1.29 14.52 0.98
CA PHE A 92 -1.82 13.58 1.96
C PHE A 92 -1.04 13.62 3.27
N GLU A 93 -1.71 13.25 4.33
CA GLU A 93 -1.13 13.15 5.66
C GLU A 93 -0.26 11.90 5.79
N MET A 94 1.05 12.09 5.96
CA MET A 94 2.00 11.01 6.16
C MET A 94 1.97 10.47 7.59
N ASN A 95 1.92 11.38 8.54
CA ASN A 95 1.75 11.15 9.98
C ASN A 95 0.78 12.19 10.53
N PRO A 96 0.18 11.99 11.71
CA PRO A 96 -0.75 12.95 12.30
C PRO A 96 -0.21 14.38 12.30
N GLY A 97 -0.89 15.29 11.58
CA GLY A 97 -0.52 16.70 11.46
C GLY A 97 0.58 17.03 10.43
N PHE A 98 1.14 16.05 9.71
CA PHE A 98 2.18 16.28 8.71
C PHE A 98 1.71 15.92 7.31
N ILE A 99 1.41 16.95 6.50
CA ILE A 99 0.98 16.81 5.10
C ILE A 99 2.20 16.88 4.17
N MET A 100 2.33 15.89 3.27
CA MET A 100 3.40 15.84 2.27
C MET A 100 3.19 16.89 1.18
N ASP A 101 4.19 17.70 0.92
CA ASP A 101 4.21 18.75 -0.11
C ASP A 101 4.89 18.30 -1.42
N HIS A 102 5.54 17.15 -1.42
CA HIS A 102 6.22 16.56 -2.57
C HIS A 102 5.68 15.15 -2.87
N GLY A 103 6.21 14.52 -3.94
CA GLY A 103 5.76 13.22 -4.42
C GLY A 103 4.94 13.31 -5.71
N THR A 104 4.32 12.18 -6.06
CA THR A 104 3.53 12.05 -7.30
C THR A 104 2.27 12.91 -7.23
N ASP A 105 1.99 13.63 -8.31
CA ASP A 105 0.74 14.38 -8.44
C ASP A 105 -0.44 13.41 -8.56
N VAL A 106 -1.49 13.61 -7.76
CA VAL A 106 -2.70 12.77 -7.78
C VAL A 106 -3.38 12.75 -9.14
N LYS A 107 -3.20 13.78 -9.96
CA LYS A 107 -3.69 13.84 -11.35
C LYS A 107 -3.18 12.70 -12.23
N THR A 108 -2.02 12.13 -11.90
CA THR A 108 -1.47 10.94 -12.57
C THR A 108 -2.48 9.78 -12.55
N PHE A 109 -3.34 9.76 -11.54
CA PHE A 109 -4.31 8.70 -11.32
C PHE A 109 -5.75 9.06 -11.72
N ASP A 110 -5.98 10.20 -12.40
CA ASP A 110 -7.33 10.70 -12.70
C ASP A 110 -8.18 9.73 -13.53
N LYS A 111 -7.57 8.93 -14.37
CA LYS A 111 -8.26 7.97 -15.23
C LYS A 111 -8.79 6.73 -14.49
N PHE A 112 -8.28 6.43 -13.31
CA PHE A 112 -8.71 5.30 -12.50
C PHE A 112 -9.92 5.67 -11.63
N GLU A 113 -10.77 4.69 -11.35
CA GLU A 113 -11.95 4.91 -10.50
C GLU A 113 -11.59 4.89 -9.02
N ARG A 114 -10.66 4.02 -8.61
CA ARG A 114 -10.18 3.87 -7.24
C ARG A 114 -8.68 3.66 -7.19
N VAL A 115 -8.04 4.26 -6.20
CA VAL A 115 -6.61 4.10 -5.93
C VAL A 115 -6.43 3.83 -4.44
N TYR A 116 -5.87 2.70 -4.10
CA TYR A 116 -5.54 2.31 -2.73
C TYR A 116 -4.03 2.27 -2.56
N SER A 117 -3.53 2.84 -1.49
CA SER A 117 -2.09 2.92 -1.24
C SER A 117 -1.72 2.58 0.20
N GLY A 118 -0.60 1.90 0.34
CA GLY A 118 0.21 1.90 1.55
C GLY A 118 1.15 3.11 1.57
N HIS A 119 2.30 2.99 2.20
CA HIS A 119 3.36 3.98 2.41
C HIS A 119 3.10 4.95 3.56
N TYR A 120 2.04 5.74 3.53
CA TYR A 120 1.69 6.62 4.65
C TYR A 120 0.98 5.84 5.75
N HIS A 121 1.36 6.14 7.00
CA HIS A 121 0.92 5.36 8.15
C HIS A 121 -0.48 5.75 8.63
N THR A 122 -0.88 6.99 8.39
CA THR A 122 -2.19 7.51 8.76
C THR A 122 -3.20 7.26 7.64
N ARG A 123 -4.41 6.84 8.01
CA ARG A 123 -5.51 6.72 7.06
C ARG A 123 -5.95 8.10 6.59
N SER A 124 -5.91 8.32 5.30
CA SER A 124 -6.39 9.57 4.68
C SER A 124 -6.93 9.31 3.29
N ASN A 125 -7.78 10.19 2.78
CA ASN A 125 -8.30 10.08 1.42
C ASN A 125 -8.78 11.44 0.89
N ASN A 126 -8.92 11.52 -0.44
CA ASN A 126 -9.52 12.65 -1.13
C ASN A 126 -10.75 12.24 -1.96
N GLY A 127 -11.38 11.10 -1.65
CA GLY A 127 -12.51 10.53 -2.38
C GLY A 127 -12.13 9.62 -3.54
N LYS A 128 -10.89 9.68 -4.04
CA LYS A 128 -10.35 8.82 -5.11
C LYS A 128 -9.15 8.00 -4.64
N VAL A 129 -8.16 8.66 -4.05
CA VAL A 129 -6.96 8.02 -3.48
C VAL A 129 -7.17 7.80 -1.99
N TYR A 130 -6.98 6.56 -1.56
CA TYR A 130 -7.15 6.11 -0.19
C TYR A 130 -5.84 5.54 0.35
N TYR A 131 -5.25 6.20 1.34
CA TYR A 131 -4.17 5.64 2.13
C TYR A 131 -4.75 4.78 3.24
N LEU A 132 -4.36 3.50 3.25
CA LEU A 132 -4.98 2.49 4.12
C LEU A 132 -4.43 2.51 5.55
N GLY A 133 -3.29 3.16 5.74
CA GLY A 133 -2.61 3.21 7.04
C GLY A 133 -1.93 1.89 7.42
N ASN A 134 -1.35 1.87 8.62
CA ASN A 134 -0.69 0.70 9.16
C ASN A 134 -1.68 -0.27 9.82
N PRO A 135 -1.38 -1.58 9.86
CA PRO A 135 -2.21 -2.56 10.55
C PRO A 135 -2.11 -2.47 12.08
N TYR A 136 -1.02 -1.89 12.63
CA TYR A 136 -0.77 -1.69 14.06
C TYR A 136 0.12 -0.47 14.28
N GLU A 137 0.24 -0.01 15.52
CA GLU A 137 1.12 1.10 15.90
C GLU A 137 2.60 0.71 15.75
N MET A 138 3.37 1.49 15.01
CA MET A 138 4.80 1.25 14.75
C MET A 138 5.70 2.25 15.48
N TYR A 139 5.21 3.46 15.75
CA TYR A 139 5.93 4.56 16.37
C TYR A 139 5.08 5.25 17.45
N TRP A 140 5.73 6.02 18.33
CA TRP A 140 5.03 6.80 19.36
C TRP A 140 3.98 7.77 18.83
N ASN A 141 4.21 8.37 17.69
CA ASN A 141 3.23 9.28 17.05
C ASN A 141 2.02 8.55 16.47
N ASP A 142 2.00 7.23 16.50
CA ASP A 142 0.83 6.43 16.12
C ASP A 142 -0.19 6.31 17.26
N VAL A 143 0.18 6.72 18.48
CA VAL A 143 -0.69 6.65 19.66
C VAL A 143 -1.98 7.44 19.43
N GLY A 144 -3.11 6.75 19.58
CA GLY A 144 -4.43 7.36 19.41
C GLY A 144 -4.94 7.41 17.98
N ASP A 145 -4.10 7.09 16.99
CA ASP A 145 -4.54 6.96 15.60
C ASP A 145 -5.15 5.57 15.32
N THR A 146 -6.07 5.51 14.36
CA THR A 146 -6.80 4.27 14.04
C THR A 146 -5.96 3.38 13.13
N ARG A 147 -5.68 2.17 13.57
CA ARG A 147 -4.90 1.15 12.86
C ARG A 147 -5.75 -0.06 12.51
N GLY A 148 -5.31 -0.86 11.55
CA GLY A 148 -5.99 -2.09 11.16
C GLY A 148 -5.77 -2.44 9.69
N PHE A 149 -6.62 -3.31 9.17
CA PHE A 149 -6.60 -3.74 7.78
C PHE A 149 -7.94 -3.42 7.10
N HIS A 150 -8.05 -3.75 5.81
CA HIS A 150 -9.26 -3.50 5.04
C HIS A 150 -9.71 -4.78 4.35
N ILE A 151 -11.02 -4.98 4.28
CA ILE A 151 -11.65 -5.96 3.40
C ILE A 151 -12.02 -5.22 2.12
N PHE A 152 -11.59 -5.73 0.98
CA PHE A 152 -11.88 -5.16 -0.34
C PHE A 152 -12.80 -6.10 -1.11
N ASP A 153 -13.87 -5.52 -1.65
CA ASP A 153 -14.83 -6.23 -2.49
C ASP A 153 -14.49 -5.98 -3.97
N THR A 154 -14.19 -7.06 -4.70
CA THR A 154 -13.80 -6.98 -6.12
C THR A 154 -14.96 -6.71 -7.06
N ASP A 155 -16.20 -6.93 -6.64
CA ASP A 155 -17.39 -6.64 -7.47
C ASP A 155 -17.78 -5.16 -7.40
N THR A 156 -17.67 -4.54 -6.22
CA THR A 156 -18.05 -3.13 -6.00
C THR A 156 -16.88 -2.15 -6.00
N MET A 157 -15.64 -2.64 -5.88
CA MET A 157 -14.42 -1.86 -5.64
C MET A 157 -14.48 -1.02 -4.36
N GLU A 158 -15.28 -1.42 -3.38
CA GLU A 158 -15.37 -0.77 -2.09
C GLU A 158 -14.50 -1.47 -1.05
N HIS A 159 -14.08 -0.74 -0.05
CA HIS A 159 -13.31 -1.29 1.05
C HIS A 159 -13.98 -1.00 2.39
N THR A 160 -13.90 -1.98 3.29
CA THR A 160 -14.39 -1.86 4.66
C THR A 160 -13.20 -1.91 5.60
N PRO A 161 -12.92 -0.84 6.35
CA PRO A 161 -11.85 -0.84 7.34
C PRO A 161 -12.22 -1.71 8.55
N ILE A 162 -11.29 -2.56 8.96
CA ILE A 162 -11.37 -3.35 10.18
C ILE A 162 -10.32 -2.82 11.15
N ASN A 163 -10.77 -2.24 12.25
CA ASN A 163 -9.88 -1.62 13.21
C ASN A 163 -9.21 -2.66 14.11
N ASN A 164 -7.91 -2.48 14.34
CA ASN A 164 -7.16 -3.27 15.29
C ASN A 164 -7.50 -2.81 16.72
N PRO A 165 -8.05 -3.68 17.57
CA PRO A 165 -8.37 -3.33 18.95
C PRO A 165 -7.13 -3.30 19.87
N TYR A 166 -6.01 -3.86 19.42
CA TYR A 166 -4.80 -3.98 20.22
C TYR A 166 -3.91 -2.74 20.04
N LYS A 167 -3.44 -2.19 21.16
CA LYS A 167 -2.49 -1.09 21.22
C LYS A 167 -1.14 -1.57 21.68
N ILE A 168 -0.07 -0.97 21.17
CA ILE A 168 1.32 -1.25 21.53
C ILE A 168 1.86 -0.16 22.45
N PHE A 169 1.46 1.09 22.22
CA PHE A 169 1.96 2.25 22.95
C PHE A 169 0.88 2.88 23.83
N TYR A 170 1.28 3.33 25.01
CA TYR A 170 0.41 3.97 26.00
C TYR A 170 1.10 5.22 26.56
N ASN A 171 0.40 6.34 26.62
CA ASN A 171 0.81 7.51 27.36
C ASN A 171 0.41 7.35 28.82
N LEU A 172 1.37 7.49 29.73
CA LEU A 172 1.15 7.56 31.17
C LEU A 172 1.35 9.01 31.61
N TYR A 173 0.34 9.58 32.22
CA TYR A 173 0.37 10.92 32.78
C TYR A 173 0.54 10.80 34.28
N TYR A 174 1.46 11.57 34.83
CA TYR A 174 1.63 11.72 36.29
C TYR A 174 0.89 12.99 36.69
N GLU A 175 0.04 12.87 37.69
CA GLU A 175 -0.50 14.04 38.42
C GLU A 175 0.49 14.33 39.55
N ASP A 176 0.98 15.59 39.66
CA ASP A 176 1.84 16.06 40.77
C ASP A 176 1.03 16.26 42.04
#